data_d6b3937e5b8db29792177757b14a4e1b
#
_entry.id   d6b3937e5b8db29792177757b14a4e1b
#
_cell.length_a   1.000
_cell.length_b   1.000
_cell.length_c   1.000
_cell.angle_alpha   90.00
_cell.angle_beta   90.00
_cell.angle_gamma   90.00
#
_symmetry.space_group_name_H-M   'P 1'
#
loop_
_entity.id
_entity.type
_entity.pdbx_description
1 polymer ?
#
loop_
_entity_poly.entity_id
_entity_poly.type
_entity_poly.pdbx_seq_one_letter_code
_entity_poly.pdbx_strand_id
1 'polypeptide(L)'
;MTGVGMLMPDRFLQPAPLAEMIESERPTHAAAVPTIWQGLLAELTAKPRDVSSLGQVTIGGAACPPSLMEAFDRLGVRVCHAWGMTETSPLGTVARPPAHALGTDEEFAYRLTQGRFPAGVEGRLVGPDGTHLPWDGKSAGELEVRGPWIAGSYYGGAGGEVLKPADKFSPDGWLRTGDVGVISADGFLTLTDRAKDVIKSGGEWISSVELENALMCHPDVAEAAVVAVPDEKWGERPLATVVLKEDATADYAILRDFLASRVAKWQLPERWAIIPAVPKTSVGKFDKKVLRRQYAAGELDVTRL
;
A
#
# COMPACT_ATOMS: atom_id res chain seq x y z
N MET A 1 5.63 0.04 29.27
CA MET A 1 6.94 0.24 28.61
C MET A 1 7.71 -1.06 28.67
N THR A 2 8.28 -1.52 27.57
CA THR A 2 8.89 -2.85 27.45
C THR A 2 10.39 -2.86 27.82
N GLY A 3 10.99 -1.69 28.09
CA GLY A 3 12.43 -1.55 28.34
C GLY A 3 13.33 -1.81 27.12
N VAL A 4 12.77 -1.83 25.91
CA VAL A 4 13.54 -2.01 24.67
C VAL A 4 14.24 -0.70 24.32
N GLY A 5 15.56 -0.79 23.98
CA GLY A 5 16.31 0.33 23.41
C GLY A 5 15.75 0.71 22.05
N MET A 6 15.63 2.01 21.76
CA MET A 6 15.13 2.52 20.49
C MET A 6 16.19 3.36 19.81
N LEU A 7 16.51 2.99 18.56
CA LEU A 7 17.42 3.69 17.69
C LEU A 7 16.62 4.56 16.71
N MET A 8 16.85 5.87 16.75
CA MET A 8 16.14 6.84 15.93
C MET A 8 17.10 7.48 14.91
N PRO A 9 16.89 7.25 13.60
CA PRO A 9 17.80 7.75 12.57
C PRO A 9 17.65 9.26 12.29
N ASP A 10 16.75 9.97 12.99
CA ASP A 10 16.46 11.39 12.78
C ASP A 10 16.18 11.69 11.28
N ARG A 11 16.89 12.66 10.70
CA ARG A 11 16.79 13.01 9.27
C ARG A 11 17.61 12.11 8.34
N PHE A 12 18.41 11.19 8.88
CA PHE A 12 19.33 10.34 8.11
C PHE A 12 18.62 9.08 7.59
N LEU A 13 17.58 9.28 6.78
CA LEU A 13 16.77 8.21 6.18
C LEU A 13 17.28 7.75 4.81
N GLN A 14 18.42 8.27 4.36
CA GLN A 14 19.06 7.85 3.10
C GLN A 14 19.63 6.44 3.26
N PRO A 15 19.74 5.67 2.15
CA PRO A 15 20.17 4.27 2.18
C PRO A 15 21.52 4.03 2.85
N ALA A 16 22.55 4.82 2.52
CA ALA A 16 23.90 4.62 3.04
C ALA A 16 24.01 4.87 4.56
N PRO A 17 23.52 5.99 5.14
CA PRO A 17 23.47 6.18 6.58
C PRO A 17 22.69 5.09 7.33
N LEU A 18 21.57 4.62 6.76
CA LEU A 18 20.78 3.54 7.37
C LEU A 18 21.56 2.22 7.39
N ALA A 19 22.22 1.86 6.29
CA ALA A 19 23.02 0.65 6.21
C ALA A 19 24.19 0.69 7.21
N GLU A 20 24.87 1.85 7.35
CA GLU A 20 25.92 2.07 8.33
C GLU A 20 25.41 1.95 9.77
N MET A 21 24.26 2.56 10.07
CA MET A 21 23.63 2.49 11.39
C MET A 21 23.23 1.06 11.76
N ILE A 22 22.70 0.27 10.82
CA ILE A 22 22.36 -1.14 11.07
C ILE A 22 23.62 -1.94 11.38
N GLU A 23 24.69 -1.73 10.65
CA GLU A 23 25.97 -2.43 10.86
C GLU A 23 26.59 -2.08 12.21
N SER A 24 26.64 -0.78 12.57
CA SER A 24 27.31 -0.31 13.79
C SER A 24 26.50 -0.56 15.06
N GLU A 25 25.19 -0.27 15.04
CA GLU A 25 24.33 -0.30 16.22
C GLU A 25 23.61 -1.64 16.41
N ARG A 26 23.65 -2.52 15.40
CA ARG A 26 23.15 -3.88 15.41
C ARG A 26 21.70 -4.02 15.92
N PRO A 27 20.71 -3.26 15.38
CA PRO A 27 19.31 -3.44 15.75
C PRO A 27 18.84 -4.83 15.36
N THR A 28 17.93 -5.41 16.16
CA THR A 28 17.31 -6.71 15.87
C THR A 28 15.99 -6.56 15.09
N HIS A 29 15.35 -5.40 15.22
CA HIS A 29 14.08 -5.07 14.57
C HIS A 29 14.14 -3.66 14.03
N ALA A 30 13.50 -3.44 12.88
CA ALA A 30 13.35 -2.10 12.33
C ALA A 30 11.99 -1.95 11.63
N ALA A 31 11.50 -0.72 11.48
CA ALA A 31 10.22 -0.43 10.85
C ALA A 31 10.34 0.77 9.92
N ALA A 32 9.86 0.63 8.68
CA ALA A 32 9.80 1.72 7.72
C ALA A 32 8.75 1.44 6.62
N VAL A 33 8.58 2.43 5.74
CA VAL A 33 7.75 2.29 4.52
C VAL A 33 8.55 1.58 3.41
N PRO A 34 7.86 0.98 2.41
CA PRO A 34 8.52 0.21 1.35
C PRO A 34 9.65 0.95 0.62
N THR A 35 9.49 2.25 0.36
CA THR A 35 10.49 3.05 -0.37
C THR A 35 11.83 3.15 0.36
N ILE A 36 11.81 3.22 1.69
CA ILE A 36 13.03 3.21 2.52
C ILE A 36 13.72 1.85 2.40
N TRP A 37 12.96 0.77 2.48
CA TRP A 37 13.48 -0.59 2.37
C TRP A 37 14.04 -0.92 1.00
N GLN A 38 13.39 -0.45 -0.08
CA GLN A 38 13.90 -0.59 -1.45
C GLN A 38 15.25 0.14 -1.62
N GLY A 39 15.35 1.35 -1.10
CA GLY A 39 16.60 2.10 -1.10
C GLY A 39 17.71 1.37 -0.34
N LEU A 40 17.41 0.85 0.86
CA LEU A 40 18.38 0.08 1.64
C LEU A 40 18.87 -1.17 0.90
N LEU A 41 17.96 -1.94 0.27
CA LEU A 41 18.34 -3.12 -0.50
C LEU A 41 19.22 -2.78 -1.71
N ALA A 42 18.94 -1.67 -2.40
CA ALA A 42 19.78 -1.20 -3.50
C ALA A 42 21.21 -0.83 -3.00
N GLU A 43 21.32 -0.14 -1.86
CA GLU A 43 22.61 0.18 -1.25
C GLU A 43 23.37 -1.08 -0.83
N LEU A 44 22.70 -2.03 -0.16
CA LEU A 44 23.32 -3.29 0.26
C LEU A 44 23.75 -4.17 -0.92
N THR A 45 23.07 -4.05 -2.07
CA THR A 45 23.48 -4.72 -3.31
C THR A 45 24.73 -4.07 -3.90
N ALA A 46 24.82 -2.74 -3.89
CA ALA A 46 25.96 -2.00 -4.43
C ALA A 46 27.18 -2.02 -3.47
N LYS A 47 26.91 -1.95 -2.18
CA LYS A 47 27.92 -1.94 -1.11
C LYS A 47 27.47 -2.85 0.03
N PRO A 48 27.82 -4.13 -0.01
CA PRO A 48 27.47 -5.10 1.03
C PRO A 48 27.97 -4.66 2.42
N ARG A 49 27.08 -4.77 3.42
CA ARG A 49 27.37 -4.51 4.84
C ARG A 49 26.78 -5.62 5.71
N ASP A 50 27.29 -5.75 6.93
CA ASP A 50 26.77 -6.71 7.90
C ASP A 50 25.44 -6.24 8.49
N VAL A 51 24.35 -6.83 8.01
CA VAL A 51 23.00 -6.63 8.55
C VAL A 51 22.46 -7.86 9.29
N SER A 52 23.34 -8.79 9.66
CA SER A 52 22.99 -10.08 10.27
C SER A 52 22.30 -9.96 11.64
N SER A 53 22.42 -8.82 12.30
CA SER A 53 21.69 -8.53 13.53
C SER A 53 20.18 -8.34 13.30
N LEU A 54 19.78 -7.93 12.09
CA LEU A 54 18.40 -7.60 11.75
C LEU A 54 17.60 -8.88 11.51
N GLY A 55 16.87 -9.34 12.49
CA GLY A 55 16.04 -10.55 12.38
C GLY A 55 14.67 -10.28 11.75
N GLN A 56 14.12 -9.07 11.93
CA GLN A 56 12.81 -8.70 11.39
C GLN A 56 12.73 -7.24 10.98
N VAL A 57 12.06 -7.00 9.85
CA VAL A 57 11.62 -5.66 9.45
C VAL A 57 10.11 -5.60 9.39
N THR A 58 9.53 -4.51 9.89
CA THR A 58 8.11 -4.21 9.74
C THR A 58 7.92 -3.26 8.56
N ILE A 59 7.01 -3.60 7.67
CA ILE A 59 6.64 -2.81 6.50
C ILE A 59 5.18 -2.39 6.63
N GLY A 60 4.94 -1.09 6.56
CA GLY A 60 3.60 -0.54 6.63
C GLY A 60 3.49 0.81 5.93
N GLY A 61 2.30 1.40 5.96
CA GLY A 61 2.03 2.71 5.35
C GLY A 61 1.84 2.71 3.83
N ALA A 62 2.19 1.62 3.15
CA ALA A 62 1.85 1.31 1.76
C ALA A 62 1.89 -0.21 1.57
N ALA A 63 1.39 -0.71 0.43
CA ALA A 63 1.48 -2.12 0.08
C ALA A 63 2.94 -2.57 -0.02
N CYS A 64 3.24 -3.76 0.49
CA CYS A 64 4.56 -4.38 0.39
C CYS A 64 4.62 -5.21 -0.90
N PRO A 65 5.46 -4.85 -1.89
CA PRO A 65 5.64 -5.65 -3.08
C PRO A 65 6.18 -7.05 -2.74
N PRO A 66 5.71 -8.12 -3.39
CA PRO A 66 6.23 -9.48 -3.19
C PRO A 66 7.75 -9.56 -3.36
N SER A 67 8.29 -8.91 -4.40
CA SER A 67 9.72 -8.88 -4.68
C SER A 67 10.56 -8.27 -3.56
N LEU A 68 10.01 -7.27 -2.83
CA LEU A 68 10.66 -6.67 -1.67
C LEU A 68 10.73 -7.66 -0.51
N MET A 69 9.65 -8.39 -0.26
CA MET A 69 9.59 -9.42 0.77
C MET A 69 10.58 -10.56 0.51
N GLU A 70 10.61 -11.07 -0.74
CA GLU A 70 11.56 -12.09 -1.17
C GLU A 70 13.02 -11.63 -1.06
N ALA A 71 13.29 -10.36 -1.36
CA ALA A 71 14.64 -9.81 -1.26
C ALA A 71 15.16 -9.82 0.19
N PHE A 72 14.31 -9.49 1.15
CA PHE A 72 14.65 -9.59 2.58
C PHE A 72 14.78 -11.03 3.05
N ASP A 73 13.94 -11.95 2.56
CA ASP A 73 14.05 -13.38 2.87
C ASP A 73 15.41 -13.94 2.43
N ARG A 74 15.93 -13.52 1.26
CA ARG A 74 17.29 -13.91 0.81
C ARG A 74 18.40 -13.40 1.72
N LEU A 75 18.19 -12.32 2.46
CA LEU A 75 19.10 -11.81 3.48
C LEU A 75 18.91 -12.47 4.86
N GLY A 76 17.96 -13.40 4.99
CA GLY A 76 17.59 -14.02 6.27
C GLY A 76 16.79 -13.09 7.19
N VAL A 77 16.26 -11.99 6.68
CA VAL A 77 15.48 -11.00 7.44
C VAL A 77 14.00 -11.21 7.19
N ARG A 78 13.25 -11.49 8.26
CA ARG A 78 11.81 -11.72 8.15
C ARG A 78 11.04 -10.41 7.96
N VAL A 79 10.23 -10.34 6.93
CA VAL A 79 9.29 -9.22 6.73
C VAL A 79 7.99 -9.47 7.48
N CYS A 80 7.58 -8.51 8.29
CA CYS A 80 6.28 -8.44 8.94
C CYS A 80 5.48 -7.30 8.29
N HIS A 81 4.50 -7.62 7.47
CA HIS A 81 3.61 -6.64 6.86
C HIS A 81 2.56 -6.19 7.89
N ALA A 82 2.27 -4.92 7.93
CA ALA A 82 1.31 -4.35 8.87
C ALA A 82 0.51 -3.22 8.21
N TRP A 83 -0.72 -3.06 8.64
CA TRP A 83 -1.55 -1.93 8.28
C TRP A 83 -1.92 -1.12 9.52
N GLY A 84 -1.99 0.18 9.30
CA GLY A 84 -2.47 1.13 10.28
C GLY A 84 -2.31 2.56 9.81
N MET A 85 -2.82 3.47 10.61
CA MET A 85 -2.84 4.90 10.36
C MET A 85 -2.66 5.65 11.69
N THR A 86 -2.54 6.96 11.65
CA THR A 86 -2.42 7.76 12.88
C THR A 86 -3.59 7.49 13.83
N GLU A 87 -4.78 7.35 13.29
CA GLU A 87 -6.01 7.09 14.02
C GLU A 87 -6.08 5.67 14.63
N THR A 88 -5.17 4.77 14.26
CA THR A 88 -5.08 3.41 14.88
C THR A 88 -3.88 3.28 15.85
N SER A 89 -3.17 4.34 16.18
CA SER A 89 -2.11 4.51 17.20
C SER A 89 -0.95 3.50 17.21
N PRO A 90 -0.27 3.19 16.16
CA PRO A 90 -0.60 3.24 14.74
C PRO A 90 -1.17 1.93 14.23
N LEU A 91 -1.32 0.87 15.07
CA LEU A 91 -1.51 -0.52 14.64
C LEU A 91 -2.99 -0.89 14.46
N GLY A 92 -3.37 -1.22 13.23
CA GLY A 92 -4.68 -1.79 12.90
C GLY A 92 -4.62 -3.30 12.67
N THR A 93 -3.70 -3.80 11.86
CA THR A 93 -3.50 -5.23 11.60
C THR A 93 -2.03 -5.61 11.47
N VAL A 94 -1.73 -6.91 11.61
CA VAL A 94 -0.38 -7.46 11.52
C VAL A 94 -0.42 -8.82 10.81
N ALA A 95 0.42 -9.02 9.79
CA ALA A 95 0.54 -10.25 9.04
C ALA A 95 1.44 -11.26 9.78
N ARG A 96 0.81 -12.01 10.67
CA ARG A 96 1.44 -13.17 11.31
C ARG A 96 0.75 -14.44 10.80
N PRO A 97 1.42 -15.24 9.97
CA PRO A 97 0.87 -16.51 9.50
C PRO A 97 0.40 -17.40 10.64
N PRO A 98 -0.69 -18.15 10.49
CA PRO A 98 -1.14 -19.11 11.49
C PRO A 98 -0.12 -20.24 11.61
N ALA A 99 -0.10 -20.91 12.77
CA ALA A 99 0.91 -21.94 13.09
C ALA A 99 0.95 -23.08 12.05
N HIS A 100 -0.20 -23.45 11.47
CA HIS A 100 -0.26 -24.51 10.45
C HIS A 100 0.36 -24.13 9.13
N ALA A 101 0.45 -22.83 8.80
CA ALA A 101 1.04 -22.34 7.55
C ALA A 101 2.55 -22.13 7.65
N LEU A 102 3.13 -22.10 8.86
CA LEU A 102 4.56 -21.87 9.03
C LEU A 102 5.39 -22.99 8.38
N GLY A 103 6.34 -22.59 7.52
CA GLY A 103 7.21 -23.50 6.79
C GLY A 103 6.53 -24.23 5.61
N THR A 104 5.32 -23.82 5.23
CA THR A 104 4.60 -24.32 4.04
C THR A 104 4.56 -23.28 2.94
N ASP A 105 4.14 -23.68 1.73
CA ASP A 105 3.95 -22.78 0.59
C ASP A 105 2.89 -21.69 0.85
N GLU A 106 1.99 -21.91 1.81
CA GLU A 106 0.95 -20.94 2.19
C GLU A 106 1.50 -19.77 3.03
N GLU A 107 2.62 -19.97 3.73
CA GLU A 107 3.18 -18.94 4.63
C GLU A 107 3.36 -17.60 3.92
N PHE A 108 3.90 -17.63 2.70
CA PHE A 108 4.18 -16.44 1.93
C PHE A 108 2.90 -15.67 1.55
N ALA A 109 1.83 -16.38 1.19
CA ALA A 109 0.54 -15.78 0.88
C ALA A 109 -0.05 -15.03 2.10
N TYR A 110 0.03 -15.60 3.30
CA TYR A 110 -0.38 -14.93 4.53
C TYR A 110 0.47 -13.68 4.83
N ARG A 111 1.76 -13.73 4.60
CA ARG A 111 2.68 -12.61 4.82
C ARG A 111 2.44 -11.45 3.87
N LEU A 112 1.94 -11.70 2.67
CA LEU A 112 1.58 -10.67 1.69
C LEU A 112 0.34 -9.87 2.08
N THR A 113 -0.56 -10.44 2.89
CA THR A 113 -1.74 -9.71 3.40
C THR A 113 -1.33 -8.61 4.38
N GLN A 114 -2.25 -7.71 4.75
CA GLN A 114 -2.03 -6.79 5.87
C GLN A 114 -2.25 -7.47 7.24
N GLY A 115 -2.71 -8.72 7.24
CA GLY A 115 -2.82 -9.56 8.42
C GLY A 115 -4.12 -9.43 9.19
N ARG A 116 -4.10 -9.89 10.45
CA ARG A 116 -5.25 -9.93 11.34
C ARG A 116 -5.27 -8.74 12.30
N PHE A 117 -6.48 -8.40 12.75
CA PHE A 117 -6.68 -7.46 13.84
C PHE A 117 -6.12 -8.03 15.15
N PRO A 118 -5.36 -7.24 15.93
CA PRO A 118 -4.92 -7.66 17.26
C PRO A 118 -6.11 -7.69 18.23
N ALA A 119 -5.97 -8.40 19.33
CA ALA A 119 -6.99 -8.47 20.37
C ALA A 119 -7.43 -7.07 20.80
N GLY A 120 -8.74 -6.82 20.81
CA GLY A 120 -9.34 -5.55 21.16
C GLY A 120 -9.62 -4.62 19.97
N VAL A 121 -9.08 -4.88 18.79
CA VAL A 121 -9.48 -4.16 17.55
C VAL A 121 -10.52 -4.98 16.81
N GLU A 122 -11.64 -4.35 16.53
CA GLU A 122 -12.69 -4.89 15.69
C GLU A 122 -12.61 -4.27 14.29
N GLY A 123 -12.84 -5.06 13.26
CA GLY A 123 -12.93 -4.61 11.87
C GLY A 123 -14.22 -5.05 11.23
N ARG A 124 -14.72 -4.29 10.26
CA ARG A 124 -15.81 -4.69 9.38
C ARG A 124 -15.64 -4.11 7.99
N LEU A 125 -16.25 -4.74 7.01
CA LEU A 125 -16.32 -4.23 5.64
C LEU A 125 -17.72 -3.70 5.36
N VAL A 126 -17.78 -2.54 4.72
CA VAL A 126 -19.04 -1.86 4.39
C VAL A 126 -19.09 -1.62 2.88
N GLY A 127 -20.16 -2.08 2.26
CA GLY A 127 -20.42 -1.88 0.83
C GLY A 127 -20.82 -0.44 0.49
N PRO A 128 -20.89 -0.09 -0.81
CA PRO A 128 -21.27 1.24 -1.28
C PRO A 128 -22.67 1.67 -0.83
N ASP A 129 -23.56 0.71 -0.60
CA ASP A 129 -24.92 0.88 -0.13
C ASP A 129 -25.08 0.92 1.40
N GLY A 130 -23.94 0.84 2.13
CA GLY A 130 -23.90 0.82 3.58
C GLY A 130 -24.14 -0.57 4.20
N THR A 131 -24.27 -1.63 3.41
CA THR A 131 -24.43 -3.00 3.94
C THR A 131 -23.12 -3.55 4.49
N HIS A 132 -23.21 -4.37 5.54
CA HIS A 132 -22.06 -5.10 6.05
C HIS A 132 -21.76 -6.31 5.16
N LEU A 133 -20.52 -6.45 4.74
CA LEU A 133 -20.07 -7.51 3.86
C LEU A 133 -19.46 -8.69 4.64
N PRO A 134 -19.58 -9.92 4.11
CA PRO A 134 -19.02 -11.11 4.76
C PRO A 134 -17.49 -11.14 4.64
N TRP A 135 -16.85 -11.86 5.56
CA TRP A 135 -15.43 -12.21 5.52
C TRP A 135 -15.23 -13.48 4.69
N ASP A 136 -15.32 -13.35 3.37
CA ASP A 136 -15.24 -14.47 2.41
C ASP A 136 -13.99 -14.41 1.50
N GLY A 137 -13.14 -13.38 1.70
CA GLY A 137 -11.96 -13.13 0.90
C GLY A 137 -12.24 -12.60 -0.51
N LYS A 138 -13.49 -12.23 -0.81
CA LYS A 138 -13.94 -11.80 -2.15
C LYS A 138 -14.75 -10.51 -2.12
N SER A 139 -15.64 -10.38 -1.15
CA SER A 139 -16.51 -9.21 -1.00
C SER A 139 -15.70 -8.01 -0.56
N ALA A 140 -15.40 -7.11 -1.51
CA ALA A 140 -14.62 -5.90 -1.25
C ALA A 140 -15.49 -4.77 -0.71
N GLY A 141 -15.03 -4.10 0.36
CA GLY A 141 -15.73 -2.99 0.98
C GLY A 141 -14.79 -2.01 1.67
N GLU A 142 -15.32 -0.85 2.06
CA GLU A 142 -14.59 0.09 2.89
C GLU A 142 -14.36 -0.52 4.27
N LEU A 143 -13.11 -0.49 4.72
CA LEU A 143 -12.75 -0.95 6.05
C LEU A 143 -13.15 0.07 7.10
N GLU A 144 -13.96 -0.36 8.06
CA GLU A 144 -14.24 0.37 9.28
C GLU A 144 -13.66 -0.37 10.49
N VAL A 145 -13.10 0.37 11.44
CA VAL A 145 -12.44 -0.20 12.62
C VAL A 145 -12.91 0.46 13.90
N ARG A 146 -12.84 -0.29 15.01
CA ARG A 146 -13.14 0.18 16.37
C ARG A 146 -12.24 -0.54 17.37
N GLY A 147 -11.87 0.13 18.47
CA GLY A 147 -11.07 -0.50 19.53
C GLY A 147 -10.54 0.51 20.55
N PRO A 148 -9.93 0.05 21.65
CA PRO A 148 -9.52 0.87 22.77
C PRO A 148 -8.43 1.92 22.45
N TRP A 149 -7.67 1.72 21.37
CA TRP A 149 -6.66 2.68 20.90
C TRP A 149 -6.98 3.26 19.52
N ILE A 150 -8.16 2.94 18.97
CA ILE A 150 -8.65 3.55 17.73
C ILE A 150 -9.25 4.91 18.08
N ALA A 151 -8.91 5.93 17.29
CA ALA A 151 -9.45 7.27 17.50
C ALA A 151 -10.98 7.27 17.42
N GLY A 152 -11.63 7.75 18.46
CA GLY A 152 -13.10 7.90 18.52
C GLY A 152 -13.58 9.27 18.06
N SER A 153 -12.66 10.21 17.82
CA SER A 153 -12.96 11.60 17.43
C SER A 153 -11.68 12.34 17.08
N TYR A 154 -11.83 13.54 16.49
CA TYR A 154 -10.73 14.47 16.25
C TYR A 154 -10.81 15.66 17.23
N TYR A 155 -9.67 16.32 17.43
CA TYR A 155 -9.59 17.55 18.21
C TYR A 155 -10.07 18.75 17.39
N GLY A 156 -11.03 19.50 17.92
CA GLY A 156 -11.67 20.63 17.24
C GLY A 156 -11.01 22.01 17.45
N GLY A 157 -9.84 22.06 18.08
CA GLY A 157 -9.10 23.31 18.30
C GLY A 157 -9.26 23.93 19.71
N ALA A 158 -8.95 25.21 19.85
CA ALA A 158 -8.79 25.90 21.12
C ALA A 158 -10.03 25.89 22.05
N GLY A 159 -11.21 25.55 21.53
CA GLY A 159 -12.44 25.41 22.32
C GLY A 159 -12.63 24.05 23.01
N GLY A 160 -11.73 23.09 22.79
CA GLY A 160 -11.87 21.72 23.31
C GLY A 160 -13.02 20.95 22.67
N GLU A 161 -13.51 21.41 21.53
CA GLU A 161 -14.60 20.79 20.79
C GLU A 161 -14.17 19.40 20.22
N VAL A 162 -15.06 18.43 20.34
CA VAL A 162 -14.84 17.07 19.83
C VAL A 162 -15.51 16.95 18.48
N LEU A 163 -14.71 16.67 17.42
CA LEU A 163 -15.22 16.54 16.06
C LEU A 163 -15.38 15.07 15.67
N LYS A 164 -16.59 14.72 15.22
CA LYS A 164 -16.90 13.41 14.60
C LYS A 164 -17.52 13.62 13.22
N PRO A 165 -16.73 14.00 12.21
CA PRO A 165 -17.25 14.18 10.85
C PRO A 165 -17.91 12.90 10.34
N ALA A 166 -19.08 13.01 9.70
CA ALA A 166 -19.84 11.87 9.20
C ALA A 166 -19.13 11.08 8.08
N ASP A 167 -18.18 11.71 7.40
CA ASP A 167 -17.31 11.06 6.43
C ASP A 167 -16.18 10.26 7.08
N LYS A 168 -15.95 10.45 8.40
CA LYS A 168 -14.90 9.77 9.18
C LYS A 168 -15.43 8.81 10.22
N PHE A 169 -16.65 8.99 10.66
CA PHE A 169 -17.25 8.12 11.68
C PHE A 169 -18.65 7.70 11.25
N SER A 170 -18.93 6.40 11.39
CA SER A 170 -20.29 5.88 11.21
C SER A 170 -21.20 6.33 12.38
N PRO A 171 -22.54 6.30 12.20
CA PRO A 171 -23.48 6.66 13.29
C PRO A 171 -23.33 5.80 14.54
N ASP A 172 -22.87 4.55 14.41
CA ASP A 172 -22.63 3.60 15.50
C ASP A 172 -21.19 3.63 16.03
N GLY A 173 -20.40 4.65 15.63
CA GLY A 173 -19.12 5.01 16.25
C GLY A 173 -17.89 4.29 15.71
N TRP A 174 -17.95 3.69 14.51
CA TRP A 174 -16.77 3.12 13.87
C TRP A 174 -16.00 4.18 13.10
N LEU A 175 -14.68 4.07 13.13
CA LEU A 175 -13.79 4.89 12.29
C LEU A 175 -13.80 4.35 10.85
N ARG A 176 -14.18 5.21 9.91
CA ARG A 176 -14.06 4.98 8.47
C ARG A 176 -12.64 5.25 8.04
N THR A 177 -11.91 4.21 7.65
CA THR A 177 -10.48 4.32 7.35
C THR A 177 -10.21 4.94 5.98
N GLY A 178 -11.17 4.84 5.07
CA GLY A 178 -11.02 5.19 3.66
C GLY A 178 -10.14 4.18 2.90
N ASP A 179 -9.80 3.06 3.49
CA ASP A 179 -9.12 1.95 2.82
C ASP A 179 -10.18 0.91 2.41
N VAL A 180 -10.01 0.31 1.23
CA VAL A 180 -10.90 -0.71 0.66
C VAL A 180 -10.14 -2.03 0.59
N GLY A 181 -10.80 -3.11 0.92
CA GLY A 181 -10.19 -4.44 0.89
C GLY A 181 -11.18 -5.56 1.08
N VAL A 182 -10.65 -6.74 1.23
CA VAL A 182 -11.36 -7.97 1.55
C VAL A 182 -10.81 -8.56 2.86
N ILE A 183 -11.64 -9.31 3.58
CA ILE A 183 -11.18 -10.07 4.75
C ILE A 183 -11.50 -11.53 4.48
N SER A 184 -10.50 -12.40 4.62
CA SER A 184 -10.69 -13.85 4.46
C SER A 184 -11.47 -14.46 5.62
N ALA A 185 -12.02 -15.65 5.42
CA ALA A 185 -12.81 -16.35 6.45
C ALA A 185 -12.04 -16.61 7.76
N ASP A 186 -10.72 -16.66 7.69
CA ASP A 186 -9.82 -16.80 8.84
C ASP A 186 -9.30 -15.45 9.36
N GLY A 187 -9.85 -14.32 8.86
CA GLY A 187 -9.66 -12.98 9.41
C GLY A 187 -8.46 -12.19 8.90
N PHE A 188 -7.84 -12.58 7.78
CA PHE A 188 -6.76 -11.82 7.17
C PHE A 188 -7.28 -10.75 6.24
N LEU A 189 -6.87 -9.51 6.50
CA LEU A 189 -7.17 -8.35 5.67
C LEU A 189 -6.22 -8.30 4.47
N THR A 190 -6.78 -8.11 3.28
CA THR A 190 -6.04 -7.75 2.08
C THR A 190 -6.61 -6.44 1.54
N LEU A 191 -5.84 -5.36 1.64
CA LEU A 191 -6.21 -4.06 1.08
C LEU A 191 -5.99 -4.07 -0.41
N THR A 192 -6.98 -3.59 -1.13
CA THR A 192 -6.96 -3.49 -2.59
C THR A 192 -6.72 -2.06 -3.06
N ASP A 193 -7.28 -1.06 -2.36
CA ASP A 193 -7.09 0.33 -2.72
C ASP A 193 -7.55 1.29 -1.60
N ARG A 194 -7.49 2.59 -1.89
CA ARG A 194 -8.16 3.64 -1.13
C ARG A 194 -9.52 3.95 -1.73
N ALA A 195 -10.55 4.19 -0.92
CA ALA A 195 -11.91 4.52 -1.38
C ALA A 195 -11.96 5.71 -2.36
N LYS A 196 -11.00 6.65 -2.21
CA LYS A 196 -10.81 7.82 -3.10
C LYS A 196 -9.97 7.52 -4.36
N ASP A 197 -9.26 6.40 -4.39
CA ASP A 197 -8.35 6.02 -5.47
C ASP A 197 -8.87 4.82 -6.27
N VAL A 198 -9.82 4.06 -5.70
CA VAL A 198 -10.61 3.04 -6.43
C VAL A 198 -11.28 3.69 -7.63
N ILE A 199 -11.15 3.06 -8.78
CA ILE A 199 -11.70 3.54 -10.05
C ILE A 199 -13.09 2.93 -10.23
N LYS A 200 -14.14 3.77 -10.22
CA LYS A 200 -15.54 3.34 -10.27
C LYS A 200 -16.00 3.29 -11.72
N SER A 201 -15.84 2.14 -12.35
CA SER A 201 -16.07 1.95 -13.77
C SER A 201 -17.33 1.10 -14.02
N GLY A 202 -18.41 1.72 -14.49
CA GLY A 202 -19.64 1.01 -14.89
C GLY A 202 -20.33 0.25 -13.76
N GLY A 203 -20.19 0.70 -12.52
CA GLY A 203 -20.71 0.03 -11.32
C GLY A 203 -19.77 -0.98 -10.69
N GLU A 204 -18.65 -1.29 -11.33
CA GLU A 204 -17.59 -2.17 -10.83
C GLU A 204 -16.42 -1.34 -10.28
N TRP A 205 -15.66 -1.94 -9.37
CA TRP A 205 -14.48 -1.32 -8.78
C TRP A 205 -13.20 -1.89 -9.38
N ILE A 206 -12.33 -1.02 -9.90
CA ILE A 206 -11.00 -1.37 -10.40
C ILE A 206 -9.98 -0.88 -9.36
N SER A 207 -9.14 -1.79 -8.88
CA SER A 207 -8.04 -1.44 -7.99
C SER A 207 -6.92 -0.76 -8.77
N SER A 208 -6.62 0.49 -8.43
CA SER A 208 -5.49 1.21 -9.00
C SER A 208 -4.16 0.58 -8.57
N VAL A 209 -4.09 0.07 -7.34
CA VAL A 209 -2.90 -0.60 -6.78
C VAL A 209 -2.61 -1.93 -7.48
N GLU A 210 -3.65 -2.72 -7.80
CA GLU A 210 -3.48 -3.97 -8.55
C GLU A 210 -2.86 -3.71 -9.93
N LEU A 211 -3.37 -2.71 -10.65
CA LEU A 211 -2.82 -2.31 -11.95
C LEU A 211 -1.39 -1.80 -11.84
N GLU A 212 -1.08 -0.97 -10.83
CA GLU A 212 0.27 -0.47 -10.54
C GLU A 212 1.25 -1.61 -10.26
N ASN A 213 0.89 -2.53 -9.37
CA ASN A 213 1.73 -3.67 -9.02
C ASN A 213 1.99 -4.57 -10.23
N ALA A 214 0.95 -4.82 -11.04
CA ALA A 214 1.09 -5.60 -12.27
C ALA A 214 2.04 -4.93 -13.27
N LEU A 215 1.92 -3.61 -13.47
CA LEU A 215 2.81 -2.84 -14.35
C LEU A 215 4.26 -2.81 -13.84
N MET A 216 4.46 -2.64 -12.53
CA MET A 216 5.80 -2.64 -11.92
C MET A 216 6.52 -4.00 -12.00
N CYS A 217 5.83 -5.09 -12.34
CA CYS A 217 6.45 -6.36 -12.66
C CYS A 217 7.08 -6.40 -14.07
N HIS A 218 6.83 -5.41 -14.93
CA HIS A 218 7.46 -5.34 -16.25
C HIS A 218 8.94 -4.95 -16.12
N PRO A 219 9.88 -5.63 -16.81
CA PRO A 219 11.32 -5.35 -16.67
C PRO A 219 11.72 -3.92 -17.00
N ASP A 220 11.02 -3.28 -17.92
CA ASP A 220 11.29 -1.90 -18.38
C ASP A 220 10.64 -0.82 -17.51
N VAL A 221 9.75 -1.17 -16.59
CA VAL A 221 9.06 -0.20 -15.74
C VAL A 221 9.86 0.07 -14.46
N ALA A 222 10.12 1.34 -14.19
CA ALA A 222 10.73 1.81 -12.96
C ALA A 222 9.66 2.15 -11.90
N GLU A 223 8.62 2.91 -12.31
CA GLU A 223 7.49 3.29 -11.45
C GLU A 223 6.20 3.28 -12.28
N ALA A 224 5.08 2.95 -11.64
CA ALA A 224 3.76 3.08 -12.24
C ALA A 224 2.78 3.64 -11.23
N ALA A 225 1.91 4.56 -11.67
CA ALA A 225 0.78 5.06 -10.90
C ALA A 225 -0.47 5.10 -11.77
N VAL A 226 -1.57 4.61 -11.24
CA VAL A 226 -2.85 4.56 -11.94
C VAL A 226 -3.88 5.41 -11.20
N VAL A 227 -4.60 6.24 -11.94
CA VAL A 227 -5.61 7.12 -11.38
C VAL A 227 -6.93 7.01 -12.14
N ALA A 228 -8.03 7.22 -11.41
CA ALA A 228 -9.34 7.43 -12.03
C ALA A 228 -9.36 8.73 -12.81
N VAL A 229 -9.86 8.69 -14.04
CA VAL A 229 -10.18 9.87 -14.84
C VAL A 229 -11.61 9.78 -15.36
N PRO A 230 -12.31 10.91 -15.54
CA PRO A 230 -13.68 10.92 -16.01
C PRO A 230 -13.86 10.22 -17.36
N ASP A 231 -14.94 9.48 -17.52
CA ASP A 231 -15.35 8.82 -18.75
C ASP A 231 -16.87 8.92 -18.93
N GLU A 232 -17.30 9.36 -20.13
CA GLU A 232 -18.71 9.60 -20.41
C GLU A 232 -19.59 8.34 -20.33
N LYS A 233 -19.03 7.18 -20.70
CA LYS A 233 -19.76 5.91 -20.74
C LYS A 233 -19.72 5.17 -19.40
N TRP A 234 -18.56 5.18 -18.74
CA TRP A 234 -18.32 4.32 -17.58
C TRP A 234 -18.25 5.08 -16.25
N GLY A 235 -18.42 6.43 -16.28
CA GLY A 235 -18.20 7.31 -15.13
C GLY A 235 -16.72 7.60 -14.92
N GLU A 236 -15.94 6.55 -14.64
CA GLU A 236 -14.49 6.64 -14.51
C GLU A 236 -13.79 5.52 -15.29
N ARG A 237 -12.59 5.82 -15.80
CA ARG A 237 -11.68 4.82 -16.38
C ARG A 237 -10.26 5.02 -15.87
N PRO A 238 -9.43 3.96 -15.85
CA PRO A 238 -8.04 4.08 -15.43
C PRO A 238 -7.21 4.85 -16.46
N LEU A 239 -6.38 5.78 -15.97
CA LEU A 239 -5.24 6.36 -16.65
C LEU A 239 -3.98 5.75 -16.02
N ALA A 240 -3.18 5.04 -16.81
CA ALA A 240 -1.89 4.53 -16.39
C ALA A 240 -0.78 5.54 -16.70
N THR A 241 -0.06 5.99 -15.67
CA THR A 241 1.16 6.78 -15.82
C THR A 241 2.36 5.92 -15.48
N VAL A 242 3.37 5.87 -16.36
CA VAL A 242 4.51 4.96 -16.25
C VAL A 242 5.82 5.74 -16.38
N VAL A 243 6.76 5.40 -15.51
CA VAL A 243 8.16 5.82 -15.63
C VAL A 243 8.95 4.61 -16.14
N LEU A 244 9.62 4.78 -17.26
CA LEU A 244 10.47 3.73 -17.83
C LEU A 244 11.89 3.82 -17.27
N LYS A 245 12.62 2.70 -17.26
CA LYS A 245 14.07 2.67 -16.99
C LYS A 245 14.86 3.30 -18.13
N GLU A 246 16.12 3.67 -17.92
CA GLU A 246 16.97 4.37 -18.89
C GLU A 246 17.09 3.63 -20.25
N ASP A 247 17.24 2.30 -20.22
CA ASP A 247 17.43 1.48 -21.44
C ASP A 247 16.14 0.78 -21.89
N ALA A 248 14.97 1.27 -21.46
CA ALA A 248 13.69 0.65 -21.76
C ALA A 248 13.33 0.77 -23.25
N THR A 249 12.77 -0.30 -23.79
CA THR A 249 12.28 -0.37 -25.17
C THR A 249 10.77 -0.52 -25.25
N ALA A 250 10.08 -0.69 -24.12
CA ALA A 250 8.65 -0.87 -24.08
C ALA A 250 7.90 0.39 -24.50
N ASP A 251 6.94 0.22 -25.38
CA ASP A 251 5.93 1.19 -25.74
C ASP A 251 4.59 0.92 -25.05
N TYR A 252 3.60 1.74 -25.31
CA TYR A 252 2.27 1.58 -24.72
C TYR A 252 1.60 0.25 -25.09
N ALA A 253 1.81 -0.28 -26.29
CA ALA A 253 1.21 -1.53 -26.73
C ALA A 253 1.81 -2.72 -25.97
N ILE A 254 3.13 -2.75 -25.83
CA ILE A 254 3.85 -3.77 -25.05
C ILE A 254 3.38 -3.77 -23.59
N LEU A 255 3.29 -2.59 -22.97
CA LEU A 255 2.84 -2.46 -21.58
C LEU A 255 1.38 -2.91 -21.40
N ARG A 256 0.50 -2.55 -22.34
CA ARG A 256 -0.89 -2.96 -22.34
C ARG A 256 -1.05 -4.47 -22.50
N ASP A 257 -0.33 -5.09 -23.43
CA ASP A 257 -0.37 -6.54 -23.66
C ASP A 257 0.18 -7.31 -22.45
N PHE A 258 1.24 -6.81 -21.84
CA PHE A 258 1.78 -7.36 -20.60
C PHE A 258 0.74 -7.30 -19.48
N LEU A 259 0.05 -6.18 -19.31
CA LEU A 259 -1.00 -6.02 -18.30
C LEU A 259 -2.20 -6.92 -18.61
N ALA A 260 -2.58 -7.07 -19.89
CA ALA A 260 -3.72 -7.88 -20.32
C ALA A 260 -3.58 -9.38 -19.99
N SER A 261 -2.35 -9.86 -19.78
CA SER A 261 -2.09 -11.23 -19.34
C SER A 261 -2.28 -11.43 -17.81
N ARG A 262 -2.50 -10.37 -17.05
CA ARG A 262 -2.50 -10.36 -15.57
C ARG A 262 -3.80 -9.88 -14.94
N VAL A 263 -4.57 -9.08 -15.66
CA VAL A 263 -5.83 -8.51 -15.16
C VAL A 263 -6.97 -8.77 -16.14
N ALA A 264 -8.21 -8.64 -15.69
CA ALA A 264 -9.36 -8.81 -16.56
C ALA A 264 -9.41 -7.70 -17.63
N LYS A 265 -9.89 -8.03 -18.85
CA LYS A 265 -9.91 -7.09 -19.98
C LYS A 265 -10.65 -5.77 -19.69
N TRP A 266 -11.69 -5.82 -18.89
CA TRP A 266 -12.49 -4.64 -18.53
C TRP A 266 -11.76 -3.69 -17.56
N GLN A 267 -10.72 -4.17 -16.86
CA GLN A 267 -9.88 -3.38 -15.96
C GLN A 267 -8.75 -2.62 -16.70
N LEU A 268 -8.46 -3.00 -17.95
CA LEU A 268 -7.33 -2.43 -18.70
C LEU A 268 -7.48 -0.93 -18.89
N PRO A 269 -6.40 -0.16 -18.65
CA PRO A 269 -6.36 1.25 -19.02
C PRO A 269 -6.51 1.46 -20.52
N GLU A 270 -7.32 2.44 -20.89
CA GLU A 270 -7.43 2.93 -22.27
C GLU A 270 -6.62 4.20 -22.49
N ARG A 271 -6.14 4.80 -21.40
CA ARG A 271 -5.37 6.04 -21.37
C ARG A 271 -4.02 5.79 -20.73
N TRP A 272 -2.96 6.23 -21.41
CA TRP A 272 -1.59 5.97 -21.01
C TRP A 272 -0.75 7.23 -21.12
N ALA A 273 0.18 7.45 -20.19
CA ALA A 273 1.19 8.50 -20.28
C ALA A 273 2.54 7.97 -19.76
N ILE A 274 3.61 8.16 -20.54
CA ILE A 274 4.97 7.98 -20.06
C ILE A 274 5.44 9.31 -19.49
N ILE A 275 5.87 9.32 -18.25
CA ILE A 275 6.26 10.51 -17.49
C ILE A 275 7.68 10.37 -16.93
N PRO A 276 8.41 11.46 -16.71
CA PRO A 276 9.78 11.39 -16.21
C PRO A 276 9.87 10.93 -14.75
N ALA A 277 8.86 11.20 -13.93
CA ALA A 277 8.78 10.78 -12.54
C ALA A 277 7.33 10.79 -12.05
N VAL A 278 6.96 9.83 -11.18
CA VAL A 278 5.68 9.89 -10.46
C VAL A 278 5.79 10.95 -9.36
N PRO A 279 4.86 11.93 -9.28
CA PRO A 279 4.85 12.89 -8.18
C PRO A 279 4.78 12.21 -6.81
N LYS A 280 5.55 12.71 -5.84
CA LYS A 280 5.64 12.14 -4.50
C LYS A 280 5.29 13.15 -3.42
N THR A 281 4.68 12.69 -2.34
CA THR A 281 4.47 13.48 -1.12
C THR A 281 5.79 13.67 -0.37
N SER A 282 5.82 14.55 0.63
CA SER A 282 6.98 14.78 1.51
C SER A 282 7.50 13.52 2.22
N VAL A 283 6.66 12.51 2.36
CA VAL A 283 7.00 11.21 2.98
C VAL A 283 7.27 10.10 1.95
N GLY A 284 7.46 10.44 0.66
CA GLY A 284 7.86 9.51 -0.39
C GLY A 284 6.73 8.66 -0.99
N LYS A 285 5.45 8.89 -0.66
CA LYS A 285 4.31 8.18 -1.25
C LYS A 285 3.89 8.84 -2.58
N PHE A 286 3.38 8.06 -3.52
CA PHE A 286 2.82 8.59 -4.77
C PHE A 286 1.69 9.58 -4.50
N ASP A 287 1.79 10.76 -5.11
CA ASP A 287 0.76 11.81 -5.01
C ASP A 287 -0.20 11.76 -6.21
N LYS A 288 -1.16 10.85 -6.12
CA LYS A 288 -2.20 10.67 -7.15
C LYS A 288 -3.08 11.90 -7.36
N LYS A 289 -3.16 12.84 -6.38
CA LYS A 289 -3.89 14.10 -6.56
C LYS A 289 -3.22 15.01 -7.57
N VAL A 290 -1.89 15.04 -7.58
CA VAL A 290 -1.11 15.81 -8.58
C VAL A 290 -1.36 15.25 -9.97
N LEU A 291 -1.31 13.92 -10.15
CA LEU A 291 -1.57 13.28 -11.45
C LEU A 291 -2.98 13.59 -11.99
N ARG A 292 -4.02 13.51 -11.13
CA ARG A 292 -5.39 13.85 -11.54
C ARG A 292 -5.50 15.32 -11.96
N ARG A 293 -4.83 16.23 -11.25
CA ARG A 293 -4.81 17.66 -11.59
C ARG A 293 -4.09 17.89 -12.92
N GLN A 294 -2.94 17.28 -13.13
CA GLN A 294 -2.18 17.37 -14.37
C GLN A 294 -2.98 16.85 -15.57
N TYR A 295 -3.69 15.72 -15.39
CA TYR A 295 -4.58 15.22 -16.42
C TYR A 295 -5.71 16.20 -16.74
N ALA A 296 -6.38 16.73 -15.72
CA ALA A 296 -7.47 17.70 -15.89
C ALA A 296 -7.02 19.02 -16.54
N ALA A 297 -5.75 19.42 -16.32
CA ALA A 297 -5.14 20.60 -16.92
C ALA A 297 -4.58 20.34 -18.33
N GLY A 298 -4.59 19.10 -18.84
CA GLY A 298 -4.00 18.75 -20.14
C GLY A 298 -2.46 18.79 -20.14
N GLU A 299 -1.83 18.69 -18.97
CA GLU A 299 -0.37 18.74 -18.81
C GLU A 299 0.31 17.40 -19.09
N LEU A 300 -0.45 16.30 -19.17
CA LEU A 300 0.07 14.97 -19.50
C LEU A 300 -0.12 14.68 -21.00
N ASP A 301 0.93 14.16 -21.63
CA ASP A 301 0.84 13.62 -22.99
C ASP A 301 0.19 12.23 -22.95
N VAL A 302 -1.13 12.19 -23.18
CA VAL A 302 -1.96 10.99 -23.01
C VAL A 302 -2.26 10.36 -24.35
N THR A 303 -1.82 9.11 -24.52
CA THR A 303 -2.19 8.26 -25.65
C THR A 303 -3.40 7.40 -25.28
N ARG A 304 -4.37 7.28 -26.20
CA ARG A 304 -5.49 6.32 -26.11
C ARG A 304 -5.20 5.09 -26.96
N LEU A 305 -5.43 3.89 -26.38
CA LEU A 305 -5.29 2.59 -27.04
C LEU A 305 -6.64 1.89 -27.16
#